data_aa059833d7e02721300cc02389c27e44
#
_entry.id   aa059833d7e02721300cc02389c27e44
#
_cell.length_a   1.000
_cell.length_b   1.000
_cell.length_c   1.000
_cell.angle_alpha   90.00
_cell.angle_beta   90.00
_cell.angle_gamma   90.00
#
_symmetry.space_group_name_H-M   'P 1'
#
loop_
_entity.id
_entity.type
_entity.pdbx_description
1 polymer ?
#
loop_
_entity_poly.entity_id
_entity_poly.type
_entity_poly.pdbx_seq_one_letter_code
_entity_poly.pdbx_strand_id
1 'polypeptide(L)' 'VLFEKAPRGKAMHGFTKNYVRVELSPALAKEEYDNQLIKVRLGDFNYDKTALKAVIL' A
#
# COMPACT_ATOMS: atom_id res chain seq x y z
N VAL A 1 -5.04 -0.90 6.51
CA VAL A 1 -5.23 -0.95 5.05
C VAL A 1 -5.23 -2.39 4.57
N LEU A 2 -6.22 -2.72 3.77
CA LEU A 2 -6.28 -4.03 3.12
C LEU A 2 -5.54 -3.93 1.79
N PHE A 3 -4.41 -4.63 1.70
CA PHE A 3 -3.61 -4.64 0.48
C PHE A 3 -4.09 -5.73 -0.48
N GLU A 4 -4.07 -5.41 -1.75
CA GLU A 4 -4.37 -6.36 -2.80
C GLU A 4 -3.09 -7.10 -3.20
N LYS A 5 -3.25 -8.30 -3.72
CA LYS A 5 -2.13 -9.07 -4.23
C LYS A 5 -1.42 -8.31 -5.35
N ALA A 6 -0.09 -8.27 -5.32
CA ALA A 6 0.70 -7.59 -6.33
C ALA A 6 1.80 -8.52 -6.86
N PRO A 7 2.19 -8.35 -8.12
CA PRO A 7 3.33 -9.09 -8.67
C PRO A 7 4.60 -8.75 -7.90
N ARG A 8 5.52 -9.72 -7.82
CA ARG A 8 6.81 -9.51 -7.17
C ARG A 8 7.55 -8.35 -7.85
N GLY A 9 8.15 -7.48 -7.04
CA GLY A 9 8.91 -6.35 -7.53
C GLY A 9 8.07 -5.15 -7.94
N LYS A 10 6.77 -5.21 -7.70
CA LYS A 10 5.85 -4.11 -8.00
C LYS A 10 5.30 -3.52 -6.72
N ALA A 11 4.85 -2.26 -6.79
CA ALA A 11 4.19 -1.62 -5.66
C ALA A 11 2.88 -2.32 -5.34
N MET A 12 2.58 -2.42 -4.04
CA MET A 12 1.28 -2.92 -3.61
C MET A 12 0.32 -1.76 -3.45
N HIS A 13 -0.94 -2.02 -3.72
CA HIS A 13 -1.98 -1.03 -3.54
C HIS A 13 -3.07 -1.58 -2.66
N GLY A 14 -3.74 -0.69 -1.96
CA GLY A 14 -4.86 -1.06 -1.11
C GLY A 14 -5.74 0.13 -0.85
N PHE A 15 -6.75 -0.07 -0.03
CA PHE A 15 -7.68 1.00 0.34
C PHE A 15 -7.83 1.05 1.84
N THR A 16 -7.97 2.26 2.35
CA THR A 16 -8.34 2.45 3.74
C THR A 16 -9.82 2.16 3.92
N LYS A 17 -10.25 2.18 5.18
CA LYS A 17 -11.66 2.02 5.53
C LYS A 17 -12.57 3.04 4.81
N ASN A 18 -12.02 4.22 4.52
CA ASN A 18 -12.76 5.28 3.83
C ASN A 18 -12.51 5.31 2.32
N TYR A 19 -12.00 4.21 1.78
CA TYR A 19 -11.72 4.04 0.35
C TYR A 19 -10.65 4.99 -0.19
N VAL A 20 -9.74 5.45 0.66
CA VAL A 20 -8.58 6.22 0.21
C VAL A 20 -7.55 5.23 -0.33
N ARG A 21 -7.13 5.45 -1.56
CA ARG A 21 -6.14 4.56 -2.19
C ARG A 21 -4.76 4.77 -1.57
N VAL A 22 -4.08 3.66 -1.31
CA VAL A 22 -2.76 3.65 -0.66
C VAL A 22 -1.79 2.84 -1.50
N GLU A 23 -0.55 3.30 -1.59
CA GLU A 23 0.51 2.62 -2.31
C GLU A 23 1.66 2.28 -1.36
N LEU A 24 2.10 1.04 -1.40
CA LEU A 24 3.28 0.58 -0.68
C LEU A 24 4.38 0.36 -1.69
N SER A 25 5.55 1.00 -1.49
CA SER A 25 6.63 0.92 -2.46
C SER A 25 7.11 -0.53 -2.64
N PRO A 26 7.68 -0.88 -3.82
CA PRO A 26 8.17 -2.24 -4.04
C PRO A 26 9.20 -2.69 -3.02
N ALA A 27 10.00 -1.76 -2.48
CA ALA A 27 11.01 -2.09 -1.49
C ALA A 27 10.39 -2.55 -0.17
N LEU A 28 9.17 -2.12 0.13
CA LEU A 28 8.46 -2.48 1.35
C LEU A 28 7.41 -3.57 1.13
N ALA A 29 7.04 -3.82 -0.13
CA ALA A 29 6.01 -4.79 -0.46
C ALA A 29 6.52 -6.22 -0.23
N LYS A 30 5.69 -7.04 0.39
CA LYS A 30 6.02 -8.44 0.66
C LYS A 30 4.83 -9.32 0.35
N GLU A 31 5.08 -10.55 -0.09
CA GLU A 31 4.02 -11.50 -0.39
C GLU A 31 3.11 -11.77 0.80
N GLU A 32 3.67 -11.74 2.00
CA GLU A 32 2.89 -11.98 3.21
C GLU A 32 1.84 -10.91 3.47
N TYR A 33 1.91 -9.78 2.76
CA TYR A 33 0.90 -8.72 2.89
C TYR A 33 -0.26 -8.90 1.92
N ASP A 34 -0.17 -9.86 1.01
CA ASP A 34 -1.22 -10.10 0.02
C ASP A 34 -2.54 -10.43 0.72
N ASN A 35 -3.58 -9.66 0.40
CA ASN A 35 -4.92 -9.86 0.97
C ASN A 35 -4.97 -9.76 2.50
N GLN A 36 -4.03 -9.02 3.09
CA GLN A 36 -3.94 -8.86 4.54
C GLN A 36 -4.29 -7.44 4.96
N LEU A 37 -4.88 -7.31 6.14
CA LEU A 37 -5.07 -6.02 6.77
C LEU A 37 -3.79 -5.67 7.52
N ILE A 38 -3.14 -4.59 7.11
CA ILE A 38 -1.86 -4.16 7.67
C ILE A 38 -1.99 -2.76 8.23
N LYS A 39 -1.45 -2.53 9.41
CA LYS A 39 -1.36 -1.19 9.99
C LYS A 39 -0.21 -0.44 9.33
N VAL A 40 -0.51 0.74 8.83
CA VAL A 40 0.49 1.55 8.14
C VAL A 40 0.36 3.00 8.58
N ARG A 41 1.44 3.76 8.38
CA ARG A 41 1.40 5.21 8.51
C ARG A 41 1.27 5.78 7.11
N LEU A 42 0.30 6.65 6.90
CA LEU A 42 0.13 7.33 5.62
C LEU A 42 1.01 8.56 5.57
N GLY A 43 1.65 8.77 4.43
CA GLY A 43 2.47 9.93 4.18
C GLY A 43 1.89 10.79 3.07
N ASP A 44 2.79 11.40 2.28
CA ASP A 44 2.40 12.25 1.17
C ASP A 44 1.87 11.42 0.00
N PHE A 45 1.30 12.11 -0.99
CA PHE A 45 0.89 11.47 -2.22
C PHE A 45 2.11 10.85 -2.93
N ASN A 46 1.84 9.79 -3.69
CA ASN A 46 2.85 9.20 -4.54
C ASN A 46 3.16 10.14 -5.71
N TYR A 47 4.07 9.71 -6.60
CA TYR A 47 4.52 10.52 -7.73
C TYR A 47 3.35 11.02 -8.59
N ASP A 48 2.38 10.17 -8.87
CA ASP A 48 1.24 10.49 -9.73
C ASP A 48 0.12 11.21 -9.00
N LYS A 49 0.22 11.32 -7.68
CA LYS A 49 -0.84 11.85 -6.83
C LYS A 49 -2.14 11.04 -6.92
N THR A 50 -2.03 9.76 -7.28
CA THR A 50 -3.18 8.87 -7.39
C THR A 50 -3.42 8.08 -6.11
N ALA A 51 -2.43 8.03 -5.22
CA ALA A 51 -2.54 7.29 -3.97
C ALA A 51 -1.61 7.90 -2.93
N LEU A 52 -1.88 7.64 -1.66
CA LEU A 52 -0.99 8.03 -0.57
C LEU A 52 0.07 6.96 -0.37
N LYS A 53 1.29 7.39 -0.16
CA LYS A 53 2.36 6.46 0.20
C LYS A 53 2.15 5.95 1.62
N ALA A 54 2.51 4.70 1.85
CA ALA A 54 2.40 4.10 3.16
C ALA A 54 3.73 3.53 3.61
N VAL A 55 3.95 3.53 4.92
CA VAL A 55 5.05 2.81 5.54
C VAL A 55 4.47 1.87 6.57
N ILE A 56 5.07 0.70 6.71
CA ILE A 56 4.60 -0.30 7.67
C ILE A 56 4.96 0.15 9.09
N LEU A 57 4.01 0.05 9.98
CA LEU A 57 4.24 0.36 11.40
C LEU A 57 4.91 -0.79 12.11
#